data_04710eaf559188c819e0379e473c405b
#
_entry.id   04710eaf559188c819e0379e473c405b
#
_cell.length_a   1.000
_cell.length_b   1.000
_cell.length_c   1.000
_cell.angle_alpha   90.00
_cell.angle_beta   90.00
_cell.angle_gamma   90.00
#
_symmetry.space_group_name_H-M   'P 1'
#
loop_
_entity.id
_entity.type
_entity.pdbx_description
1 polymer ?
#
loop_
_entity_poly.entity_id
_entity_poly.type
_entity_poly.pdbx_seq_one_letter_code
_entity_poly.pdbx_strand_id
1 'polypeptide(L)'
;TKEPGTKEPGTKEPDTKEPDTKEPEPVSKERRNFLKVIAVAGGILGLTPFIPYGSFFTATLGGTTPTRQRIMTVEGFFANVNDMEPDSSIVFPYPRTGDPEKDAEPFRRYQLIRLASNAGGDANDASSLRIYSMVCVHLWCLWDYIEGREIEVDGEKLTGNIECPCHGSNYDPRTGQAHKGPAVMQSKPNDALPTLPVEVDEKGDIWVLPPDTALDKNGVVGLGRYVEL
;
A
#
# COMPACT_ATOMS: atom_id res chain seq x y z
N THR A 1 18.21 17.89 91.84
CA THR A 1 18.46 17.65 90.41
C THR A 1 17.75 18.74 89.60
N LYS A 2 18.58 19.71 89.09
CA LYS A 2 18.15 20.83 88.27
C LYS A 2 18.22 20.38 86.80
N GLU A 3 17.07 20.62 86.07
CA GLU A 3 17.05 20.53 84.62
C GLU A 3 17.67 21.78 83.97
N PRO A 4 18.40 21.69 82.89
CA PRO A 4 18.89 22.84 82.14
C PRO A 4 17.88 23.26 81.05
N GLY A 5 17.55 24.57 81.06
CA GLY A 5 16.64 25.18 80.10
C GLY A 5 17.17 25.21 78.67
N THR A 6 16.36 24.85 77.76
CA THR A 6 16.58 24.90 76.29
C THR A 6 16.25 26.34 75.81
N LYS A 7 17.21 27.02 75.23
CA LYS A 7 17.00 28.29 74.53
C LYS A 7 16.59 27.98 73.08
N GLU A 8 15.44 28.46 72.64
CA GLU A 8 15.01 28.44 71.25
C GLU A 8 15.81 29.44 70.41
N PRO A 9 16.25 29.09 69.20
CA PRO A 9 16.84 30.02 68.27
C PRO A 9 15.77 30.79 67.50
N GLY A 10 15.84 32.12 67.57
CA GLY A 10 14.92 33.02 66.84
C GLY A 10 14.99 32.85 65.35
N THR A 11 13.87 32.59 64.76
CA THR A 11 13.63 32.53 63.31
C THR A 11 13.62 33.94 62.75
N LYS A 12 14.66 34.30 61.96
CA LYS A 12 14.63 35.48 61.12
C LYS A 12 13.78 35.19 59.90
N GLU A 13 12.71 35.91 59.71
CA GLU A 13 11.93 35.94 58.47
C GLU A 13 12.79 36.45 57.30
N PRO A 14 12.78 35.82 56.14
CA PRO A 14 13.46 36.33 54.97
C PRO A 14 12.62 37.50 54.37
N ASP A 15 13.28 38.66 54.19
CA ASP A 15 12.77 39.80 53.45
C ASP A 15 12.37 39.37 52.01
N THR A 16 11.09 39.18 51.79
CA THR A 16 10.52 38.95 50.46
C THR A 16 10.45 40.29 49.74
N LYS A 17 11.49 40.61 48.96
CA LYS A 17 11.43 41.68 47.98
C LYS A 17 10.47 41.22 46.88
N GLU A 18 9.35 41.86 46.73
CA GLU A 18 8.44 41.72 45.57
C GLU A 18 9.27 41.97 44.29
N PRO A 19 9.13 41.12 43.27
CA PRO A 19 9.75 41.38 41.96
C PRO A 19 9.06 42.60 41.32
N ASP A 20 9.90 43.59 40.99
CA ASP A 20 9.55 44.79 40.27
C ASP A 20 8.94 44.40 38.91
N THR A 21 7.62 44.32 38.85
CA THR A 21 6.88 44.04 37.62
C THR A 21 6.88 45.28 36.72
N LYS A 22 7.99 45.47 36.00
CA LYS A 22 8.02 46.44 34.89
C LYS A 22 7.01 45.98 33.84
N GLU A 23 6.00 46.81 33.59
CA GLU A 23 5.11 46.63 32.45
C GLU A 23 5.93 46.50 31.17
N PRO A 24 5.64 45.49 30.29
CA PRO A 24 6.39 45.33 29.06
C PRO A 24 6.23 46.55 28.15
N GLU A 25 7.33 47.21 27.82
CA GLU A 25 7.32 48.32 26.87
C GLU A 25 6.61 47.93 25.56
N PRO A 26 5.81 48.82 24.98
CA PRO A 26 5.08 48.50 23.74
C PRO A 26 6.05 48.22 22.60
N VAL A 27 5.98 47.04 22.03
CA VAL A 27 6.85 46.61 20.94
C VAL A 27 6.77 47.59 19.77
N SER A 28 7.91 48.15 19.36
CA SER A 28 8.00 49.14 18.29
C SER A 28 7.39 48.60 16.99
N LYS A 29 6.77 49.46 16.17
CA LYS A 29 6.17 49.06 14.87
C LYS A 29 7.18 48.37 13.95
N GLU A 30 8.45 48.73 14.02
CA GLU A 30 9.54 48.16 13.26
C GLU A 30 9.84 46.70 13.67
N ARG A 31 9.87 46.44 14.98
CA ARG A 31 10.03 45.09 15.54
C ARG A 31 8.87 44.17 15.15
N ARG A 32 7.65 44.69 15.18
CA ARG A 32 6.46 43.94 14.73
C ARG A 32 6.50 43.61 13.25
N ASN A 33 6.93 44.54 12.40
CA ASN A 33 7.07 44.29 10.98
C ASN A 33 8.19 43.28 10.67
N PHE A 34 9.33 43.38 11.35
CA PHE A 34 10.42 42.44 11.25
C PHE A 34 9.99 41.00 11.64
N LEU A 35 9.26 40.86 12.74
CA LEU A 35 8.72 39.57 13.16
C LEU A 35 7.72 38.98 12.16
N LYS A 36 6.90 39.84 11.54
CA LYS A 36 5.98 39.39 10.47
C LYS A 36 6.73 38.90 9.23
N VAL A 37 7.79 39.59 8.81
CA VAL A 37 8.61 39.18 7.68
C VAL A 37 9.29 37.84 7.96
N ILE A 38 9.84 37.65 9.16
CA ILE A 38 10.47 36.37 9.56
C ILE A 38 9.41 35.26 9.62
N ALA A 39 8.22 35.51 10.15
CA ALA A 39 7.17 34.52 10.23
C ALA A 39 6.70 34.07 8.83
N VAL A 40 6.54 35.03 7.89
CA VAL A 40 6.18 34.72 6.50
C VAL A 40 7.31 33.97 5.79
N ALA A 41 8.56 34.45 5.91
CA ALA A 41 9.70 33.79 5.28
C ALA A 41 9.95 32.40 5.87
N GLY A 42 9.83 32.24 7.18
CA GLY A 42 9.93 30.94 7.85
C GLY A 42 8.79 29.99 7.46
N GLY A 43 7.58 30.50 7.31
CA GLY A 43 6.45 29.75 6.81
C GLY A 43 6.67 29.24 5.38
N ILE A 44 7.15 30.11 4.48
CA ILE A 44 7.48 29.74 3.10
C ILE A 44 8.60 28.68 3.07
N LEU A 45 9.70 28.91 3.81
CA LEU A 45 10.81 27.97 3.89
C LEU A 45 10.41 26.63 4.55
N GLY A 46 9.53 26.67 5.54
CA GLY A 46 9.01 25.48 6.19
C GLY A 46 8.05 24.66 5.30
N LEU A 47 7.36 25.31 4.36
CA LEU A 47 6.44 24.63 3.43
C LEU A 47 7.11 24.13 2.14
N THR A 48 8.29 24.69 1.77
CA THR A 48 9.02 24.28 0.54
C THR A 48 9.34 22.79 0.48
N PRO A 49 9.75 22.09 1.57
CA PRO A 49 9.98 20.65 1.50
C PRO A 49 8.69 19.84 1.23
N PHE A 50 7.50 20.43 1.48
CA PHE A 50 6.22 19.74 1.25
C PHE A 50 5.66 19.96 -0.16
N ILE A 51 6.25 20.85 -0.97
CA ILE A 51 5.82 21.06 -2.38
C ILE A 51 5.94 19.77 -3.22
N PRO A 52 7.03 18.97 -3.13
CA PRO A 52 7.09 17.69 -3.83
C PRO A 52 6.01 16.70 -3.37
N TYR A 53 5.68 16.72 -2.08
CA TYR A 53 4.59 15.89 -1.54
C TYR A 53 3.21 16.38 -2.01
N GLY A 54 3.02 17.70 -2.16
CA GLY A 54 1.79 18.28 -2.73
C GLY A 54 1.56 17.84 -4.18
N SER A 55 2.61 17.75 -4.99
CA SER A 55 2.51 17.24 -6.36
C SER A 55 2.18 15.75 -6.41
N PHE A 56 2.63 14.98 -5.41
CA PHE A 56 2.27 13.57 -5.26
C PHE A 56 0.76 13.41 -4.99
N PHE A 57 0.21 14.23 -4.08
CA PHE A 57 -1.23 14.23 -3.80
C PHE A 57 -2.08 14.76 -4.97
N THR A 58 -1.60 15.75 -5.72
CA THR A 58 -2.34 16.27 -6.89
C THR A 58 -2.30 15.32 -8.08
N ALA A 59 -1.24 14.54 -8.23
CA ALA A 59 -1.18 13.48 -9.24
C ALA A 59 -2.20 12.37 -8.94
N THR A 60 -2.46 12.07 -7.67
CA THR A 60 -3.50 11.11 -7.27
C THR A 60 -4.93 11.66 -7.43
N LEU A 61 -5.13 12.98 -7.30
CA LEU A 61 -6.44 13.61 -7.48
C LEU A 61 -6.85 13.80 -8.96
N GLY A 62 -5.93 13.68 -9.89
CA GLY A 62 -6.16 13.77 -11.34
C GLY A 62 -6.23 12.42 -12.05
N GLY A 63 -6.24 11.31 -11.30
CA GLY A 63 -6.27 9.96 -11.83
C GLY A 63 -7.57 9.69 -12.61
N THR A 64 -7.43 9.16 -13.82
CA THR A 64 -8.57 8.61 -14.56
C THR A 64 -9.16 7.45 -13.76
N THR A 65 -10.46 7.47 -13.53
CA THR A 65 -11.16 6.34 -12.90
C THR A 65 -10.83 5.07 -13.68
N PRO A 66 -10.33 4.01 -13.03
CA PRO A 66 -10.02 2.78 -13.72
C PRO A 66 -11.29 2.23 -14.38
N THR A 67 -11.15 1.86 -15.61
CA THR A 67 -12.27 1.36 -16.41
C THR A 67 -12.04 -0.12 -16.71
N ARG A 68 -13.12 -0.82 -17.05
CA ARG A 68 -13.04 -2.16 -17.63
C ARG A 68 -12.11 -2.15 -18.85
N GLN A 69 -11.09 -2.98 -18.85
CA GLN A 69 -10.11 -3.07 -19.93
C GLN A 69 -9.95 -4.51 -20.39
N ARG A 70 -9.84 -4.73 -21.70
CA ARG A 70 -9.47 -6.04 -22.24
C ARG A 70 -8.00 -6.32 -21.92
N ILE A 71 -7.70 -7.48 -21.36
CA ILE A 71 -6.33 -7.85 -21.02
C ILE A 71 -5.52 -8.00 -22.31
N MET A 72 -4.37 -7.35 -22.33
CA MET A 72 -3.41 -7.43 -23.42
C MET A 72 -2.04 -7.73 -22.87
N THR A 73 -1.36 -8.73 -23.46
CA THR A 73 0.01 -9.10 -23.10
C THR A 73 0.99 -7.96 -23.37
N VAL A 74 2.18 -8.06 -22.83
CA VAL A 74 3.26 -7.09 -23.09
C VAL A 74 3.67 -7.06 -24.56
N GLU A 75 3.45 -8.18 -25.30
CA GLU A 75 3.70 -8.30 -26.74
C GLU A 75 2.59 -7.69 -27.60
N GLY A 76 1.47 -7.27 -27.00
CA GLY A 76 0.38 -6.60 -27.69
C GLY A 76 -0.76 -7.51 -28.15
N PHE A 77 -0.82 -8.77 -27.72
CA PHE A 77 -1.91 -9.70 -28.04
C PHE A 77 -3.01 -9.63 -27.00
N PHE A 78 -4.26 -9.71 -27.42
CA PHE A 78 -5.37 -9.80 -26.48
C PHE A 78 -5.49 -11.20 -25.90
N ALA A 79 -5.68 -11.28 -24.59
CA ALA A 79 -5.89 -12.56 -23.91
C ALA A 79 -7.29 -13.11 -24.19
N ASN A 80 -7.35 -14.42 -24.48
CA ASN A 80 -8.57 -15.17 -24.65
C ASN A 80 -8.50 -16.46 -23.85
N VAL A 81 -9.56 -16.83 -23.14
CA VAL A 81 -9.53 -18.01 -22.25
C VAL A 81 -9.39 -19.32 -23.03
N ASN A 82 -9.85 -19.35 -24.28
CA ASN A 82 -9.74 -20.54 -25.12
C ASN A 82 -8.29 -20.78 -25.60
N ASP A 83 -7.45 -19.76 -25.58
CA ASP A 83 -6.04 -19.82 -25.99
C ASP A 83 -5.07 -20.06 -24.80
N MET A 84 -5.60 -20.02 -23.57
CA MET A 84 -4.81 -20.28 -22.37
C MET A 84 -4.96 -21.73 -21.93
N GLU A 85 -3.85 -22.43 -21.76
CA GLU A 85 -3.87 -23.77 -21.16
C GLU A 85 -4.11 -23.69 -19.64
N PRO A 86 -4.73 -24.70 -19.00
CA PRO A 86 -4.73 -24.81 -17.55
C PRO A 86 -3.30 -24.75 -17.00
N ASP A 87 -3.10 -24.12 -15.82
CA ASP A 87 -1.79 -23.90 -15.21
C ASP A 87 -0.88 -22.97 -16.03
N SER A 88 -1.45 -21.96 -16.67
CA SER A 88 -0.69 -20.95 -17.42
C SER A 88 -0.92 -19.54 -16.89
N SER A 89 -0.07 -18.60 -17.29
CA SER A 89 -0.18 -17.23 -16.81
C SER A 89 0.23 -16.18 -17.84
N ILE A 90 -0.29 -14.97 -17.68
CA ILE A 90 -0.02 -13.81 -18.53
C ILE A 90 0.25 -12.61 -17.66
N VAL A 91 1.37 -11.91 -17.88
CA VAL A 91 1.68 -10.63 -17.24
C VAL A 91 1.11 -9.49 -18.09
N PHE A 92 0.45 -8.53 -17.44
CA PHE A 92 -0.11 -7.37 -18.10
C PHE A 92 -0.11 -6.13 -17.19
N PRO A 93 -0.07 -4.92 -17.76
CA PRO A 93 -0.21 -3.69 -17.00
C PRO A 93 -1.69 -3.33 -16.78
N TYR A 94 -2.03 -2.86 -15.57
CA TYR A 94 -3.36 -2.31 -15.28
C TYR A 94 -3.28 -1.12 -14.31
N PRO A 95 -3.97 -0.02 -14.61
CA PRO A 95 -4.60 0.28 -15.89
C PRO A 95 -3.51 0.51 -16.93
N ARG A 96 -3.79 0.05 -18.12
CA ARG A 96 -2.93 0.34 -19.25
C ARG A 96 -3.08 1.79 -19.68
N THR A 97 -1.97 2.50 -19.77
CA THR A 97 -1.93 3.92 -20.16
C THR A 97 -1.57 4.12 -21.62
N GLY A 98 -0.92 3.14 -22.24
CA GLY A 98 -0.31 3.26 -23.56
C GLY A 98 1.06 3.94 -23.55
N ASP A 99 1.54 4.34 -22.38
CA ASP A 99 2.89 4.84 -22.15
C ASP A 99 3.76 3.68 -21.64
N PRO A 100 4.75 3.21 -22.41
CA PRO A 100 5.55 2.04 -22.03
C PRO A 100 6.30 2.20 -20.72
N GLU A 101 6.72 3.41 -20.34
CA GLU A 101 7.44 3.66 -19.11
C GLU A 101 6.50 3.49 -17.90
N LYS A 102 5.29 4.05 -17.99
CA LYS A 102 4.27 3.92 -16.95
C LYS A 102 3.75 2.49 -16.86
N ASP A 103 3.49 1.86 -18.00
CA ASP A 103 2.99 0.50 -18.06
C ASP A 103 4.02 -0.53 -17.54
N ALA A 104 5.32 -0.16 -17.50
CA ALA A 104 6.39 -0.97 -16.92
C ALA A 104 6.57 -0.80 -15.40
N GLU A 105 5.87 0.13 -14.76
CA GLU A 105 5.96 0.34 -13.32
C GLU A 105 5.58 -0.93 -12.53
N PRO A 106 6.35 -1.33 -11.51
CA PRO A 106 6.09 -2.57 -10.76
C PRO A 106 4.68 -2.66 -10.19
N PHE A 107 4.14 -1.54 -9.67
CA PHE A 107 2.81 -1.51 -9.06
C PHE A 107 1.66 -1.59 -10.06
N ARG A 108 1.94 -1.42 -11.36
CA ARG A 108 0.97 -1.61 -12.45
C ARG A 108 1.01 -3.01 -13.03
N ARG A 109 1.94 -3.85 -12.60
CA ARG A 109 2.06 -5.22 -13.08
C ARG A 109 1.11 -6.14 -12.34
N TYR A 110 0.27 -6.77 -13.13
CA TYR A 110 -0.65 -7.81 -12.68
C TYR A 110 -0.36 -9.09 -13.45
N GLN A 111 -0.67 -10.20 -12.82
CA GLN A 111 -0.59 -11.50 -13.47
C GLN A 111 -1.96 -12.15 -13.47
N LEU A 112 -2.44 -12.46 -14.67
CA LEU A 112 -3.59 -13.32 -14.91
C LEU A 112 -3.08 -14.75 -14.85
N ILE A 113 -3.69 -15.57 -14.02
CA ILE A 113 -3.41 -16.99 -13.88
C ILE A 113 -4.65 -17.76 -14.30
N ARG A 114 -4.50 -18.70 -15.23
CA ARG A 114 -5.45 -19.79 -15.40
C ARG A 114 -5.06 -20.89 -14.44
N LEU A 115 -5.94 -21.22 -13.51
CA LEU A 115 -5.68 -22.25 -12.52
C LEU A 115 -5.39 -23.59 -13.17
N ALA A 116 -4.63 -24.44 -12.50
CA ALA A 116 -4.47 -25.83 -12.93
C ALA A 116 -5.79 -26.61 -12.80
N SER A 117 -5.92 -27.72 -13.52
CA SER A 117 -7.12 -28.56 -13.50
C SER A 117 -7.54 -28.98 -12.10
N ASN A 118 -6.56 -29.36 -11.26
CA ASN A 118 -6.80 -29.75 -9.87
C ASN A 118 -7.11 -28.56 -8.92
N ALA A 119 -7.04 -27.34 -9.43
CA ALA A 119 -7.38 -26.11 -8.72
C ALA A 119 -8.62 -25.40 -9.29
N GLY A 120 -9.30 -26.01 -10.27
CA GLY A 120 -10.51 -25.46 -10.89
C GLY A 120 -10.29 -24.79 -12.26
N GLY A 121 -9.16 -25.08 -12.94
CA GLY A 121 -8.77 -24.46 -14.21
C GLY A 121 -9.44 -25.00 -15.47
N ASP A 122 -10.28 -26.04 -15.39
CA ASP A 122 -10.87 -26.70 -16.56
C ASP A 122 -12.01 -25.91 -17.25
N ALA A 123 -12.62 -24.99 -16.53
CA ALA A 123 -13.68 -24.16 -17.08
C ALA A 123 -13.13 -23.09 -18.04
N ASN A 124 -13.84 -22.84 -19.15
CA ASN A 124 -13.51 -21.75 -20.08
C ASN A 124 -14.28 -20.47 -19.74
N ASP A 125 -14.27 -20.10 -18.46
CA ASP A 125 -14.95 -18.91 -17.95
C ASP A 125 -14.14 -18.24 -16.83
N ALA A 126 -14.68 -17.16 -16.27
CA ALA A 126 -14.01 -16.39 -15.23
C ALA A 126 -13.72 -17.19 -13.94
N SER A 127 -14.41 -18.31 -13.69
CA SER A 127 -14.20 -19.12 -12.49
C SER A 127 -12.83 -19.79 -12.46
N SER A 128 -12.26 -20.07 -13.64
CA SER A 128 -10.92 -20.67 -13.80
C SER A 128 -9.76 -19.66 -13.71
N LEU A 129 -10.08 -18.38 -13.65
CA LEU A 129 -9.09 -17.29 -13.76
C LEU A 129 -8.91 -16.55 -12.44
N ARG A 130 -7.68 -16.10 -12.20
CA ARG A 130 -7.34 -15.20 -11.09
C ARG A 130 -6.43 -14.10 -11.57
N ILE A 131 -6.60 -12.91 -11.03
CA ILE A 131 -5.71 -11.77 -11.29
C ILE A 131 -5.15 -11.27 -9.97
N TYR A 132 -3.83 -11.21 -9.89
CA TYR A 132 -3.14 -10.71 -8.70
C TYR A 132 -2.14 -9.63 -9.08
N SER A 133 -1.99 -8.62 -8.20
CA SER A 133 -0.84 -7.72 -8.24
C SER A 133 0.44 -8.53 -8.09
N MET A 134 1.43 -8.28 -8.94
CA MET A 134 2.72 -8.97 -8.86
C MET A 134 3.59 -8.52 -7.68
N VAL A 135 3.13 -7.56 -6.89
CA VAL A 135 3.88 -7.04 -5.74
C VAL A 135 3.66 -7.92 -4.51
N CYS A 136 4.71 -8.55 -4.05
CA CYS A 136 4.72 -9.37 -2.84
C CYS A 136 4.36 -8.54 -1.60
N VAL A 137 3.43 -9.04 -0.79
CA VAL A 137 2.95 -8.32 0.40
C VAL A 137 3.96 -8.23 1.54
N HIS A 138 5.06 -8.98 1.48
CA HIS A 138 6.11 -8.92 2.50
C HIS A 138 6.90 -7.61 2.41
N LEU A 139 7.72 -7.43 1.36
CA LEU A 139 8.58 -6.26 1.15
C LEU A 139 8.62 -5.82 -0.33
N TRP A 140 7.50 -5.96 -1.03
CA TRP A 140 7.22 -5.41 -2.36
C TRP A 140 8.13 -5.88 -3.50
N CYS A 141 8.82 -7.03 -3.35
CA CYS A 141 9.45 -7.69 -4.48
C CYS A 141 8.39 -8.17 -5.48
N LEU A 142 8.76 -8.27 -6.74
CA LEU A 142 7.92 -8.96 -7.71
C LEU A 142 8.04 -10.48 -7.47
N TRP A 143 6.90 -11.15 -7.51
CA TRP A 143 6.81 -12.61 -7.45
C TRP A 143 6.58 -13.19 -8.85
N ASP A 144 6.83 -14.49 -9.00
CA ASP A 144 6.64 -15.24 -10.23
C ASP A 144 5.63 -16.37 -10.03
N TYR A 145 4.88 -16.68 -11.10
CA TYR A 145 4.08 -17.91 -11.17
C TYR A 145 4.91 -19.02 -11.77
N ILE A 146 4.96 -20.15 -11.07
CA ILE A 146 5.76 -21.31 -11.49
C ILE A 146 4.82 -22.43 -11.90
N GLU A 147 4.63 -22.57 -13.21
CA GLU A 147 3.82 -23.59 -13.85
C GLU A 147 4.35 -25.00 -13.55
N GLY A 148 3.47 -25.97 -13.41
CA GLY A 148 3.81 -27.37 -13.16
C GLY A 148 4.33 -27.66 -11.76
N ARG A 149 4.50 -26.66 -10.89
CA ARG A 149 5.02 -26.91 -9.54
C ARG A 149 3.91 -27.42 -8.62
N GLU A 150 4.12 -28.61 -8.06
CA GLU A 150 3.25 -29.12 -7.01
C GLU A 150 3.50 -28.41 -5.68
N ILE A 151 2.42 -28.02 -5.00
CA ILE A 151 2.41 -27.43 -3.66
C ILE A 151 1.37 -28.15 -2.81
N GLU A 152 1.50 -28.03 -1.51
CA GLU A 152 0.48 -28.47 -0.55
C GLU A 152 0.00 -27.26 0.27
N VAL A 153 -1.30 -27.01 0.21
CA VAL A 153 -1.97 -25.95 0.94
C VAL A 153 -3.13 -26.55 1.72
N ASP A 154 -3.11 -26.42 3.05
CA ASP A 154 -4.14 -26.96 3.96
C ASP A 154 -4.43 -28.46 3.77
N GLY A 155 -3.41 -29.24 3.39
CA GLY A 155 -3.51 -30.69 3.14
C GLY A 155 -3.99 -31.06 1.72
N GLU A 156 -4.26 -30.08 0.87
CA GLU A 156 -4.60 -30.31 -0.53
C GLU A 156 -3.38 -30.13 -1.43
N LYS A 157 -3.19 -31.04 -2.40
CA LYS A 157 -2.17 -30.94 -3.41
C LYS A 157 -2.69 -30.14 -4.61
N LEU A 158 -2.00 -29.07 -4.92
CA LEU A 158 -2.29 -28.18 -6.04
C LEU A 158 -1.12 -28.13 -6.99
N THR A 159 -1.40 -27.84 -8.26
CA THR A 159 -0.40 -27.53 -9.26
C THR A 159 -0.39 -26.03 -9.54
N GLY A 160 0.80 -25.49 -9.82
CA GLY A 160 1.04 -24.05 -9.92
C GLY A 160 1.42 -23.42 -8.58
N ASN A 161 2.42 -22.58 -8.56
CA ASN A 161 2.89 -21.90 -7.35
C ASN A 161 3.16 -20.43 -7.62
N ILE A 162 2.67 -19.58 -6.74
CA ILE A 162 3.06 -18.17 -6.69
C ILE A 162 4.19 -18.06 -5.69
N GLU A 163 5.39 -17.68 -6.14
CA GLU A 163 6.59 -17.62 -5.30
C GLU A 163 7.32 -16.29 -5.42
N CYS A 164 7.62 -15.69 -4.29
CA CYS A 164 8.45 -14.50 -4.22
C CYS A 164 9.92 -14.91 -4.06
N PRO A 165 10.81 -14.62 -5.02
CA PRO A 165 12.20 -15.07 -4.97
C PRO A 165 13.04 -14.36 -3.89
N CYS A 166 12.61 -13.20 -3.40
CA CYS A 166 13.38 -12.44 -2.44
C CYS A 166 13.52 -13.14 -1.08
N HIS A 167 12.42 -13.65 -0.54
CA HIS A 167 12.41 -14.25 0.81
C HIS A 167 11.57 -15.53 0.89
N GLY A 168 11.18 -16.11 -0.25
CA GLY A 168 10.49 -17.37 -0.30
C GLY A 168 9.06 -17.36 0.23
N SER A 169 8.36 -16.22 0.13
CA SER A 169 6.91 -16.19 0.38
C SER A 169 6.18 -16.90 -0.75
N ASN A 170 5.29 -17.84 -0.39
CA ASN A 170 4.48 -18.59 -1.33
C ASN A 170 3.00 -18.34 -1.06
N TYR A 171 2.21 -18.29 -2.14
CA TYR A 171 0.79 -17.98 -2.07
C TYR A 171 -0.04 -19.04 -2.78
N ASP A 172 -1.21 -19.33 -2.25
CA ASP A 172 -2.21 -20.20 -2.87
C ASP A 172 -2.72 -19.54 -4.18
N PRO A 173 -2.55 -20.16 -5.33
CA PRO A 173 -2.97 -19.59 -6.60
C PRO A 173 -4.49 -19.38 -6.71
N ARG A 174 -5.31 -20.07 -5.91
CA ARG A 174 -6.77 -19.95 -5.90
C ARG A 174 -7.25 -18.69 -5.20
N THR A 175 -6.53 -18.28 -4.14
CA THR A 175 -6.99 -17.24 -3.20
C THR A 175 -6.04 -16.07 -3.06
N GLY A 176 -4.78 -16.20 -3.50
CA GLY A 176 -3.73 -15.22 -3.25
C GLY A 176 -3.23 -15.18 -1.81
N GLN A 177 -3.75 -16.05 -0.92
CA GLN A 177 -3.38 -16.10 0.49
C GLN A 177 -1.97 -16.66 0.65
N ALA A 178 -1.14 -16.01 1.46
CA ALA A 178 0.17 -16.54 1.81
C ALA A 178 0.02 -17.80 2.69
N HIS A 179 0.71 -18.88 2.29
CA HIS A 179 0.71 -20.12 3.07
C HIS A 179 2.11 -20.51 3.55
N LYS A 180 3.17 -19.89 3.01
CA LYS A 180 4.56 -20.15 3.38
C LYS A 180 5.41 -18.88 3.30
N GLY A 181 6.48 -18.83 4.08
CA GLY A 181 7.44 -17.72 4.10
C GLY A 181 6.94 -16.53 4.93
N PRO A 182 7.68 -15.41 4.91
CA PRO A 182 7.43 -14.30 5.83
C PRO A 182 6.12 -13.55 5.58
N ALA A 183 5.50 -13.67 4.40
CA ALA A 183 4.22 -13.03 4.13
C ALA A 183 3.08 -13.54 5.04
N VAL A 184 3.15 -14.79 5.53
CA VAL A 184 2.15 -15.34 6.47
C VAL A 184 2.12 -14.64 7.82
N MET A 185 3.16 -13.85 8.13
CA MET A 185 3.25 -13.08 9.38
C MET A 185 2.48 -11.76 9.31
N GLN A 186 2.00 -11.37 8.14
CA GLN A 186 1.16 -10.20 7.98
C GLN A 186 -0.22 -10.44 8.62
N SER A 187 -0.81 -9.40 9.19
CA SER A 187 -2.17 -9.49 9.71
C SER A 187 -3.18 -9.61 8.56
N LYS A 188 -4.20 -10.48 8.73
CA LYS A 188 -5.29 -10.58 7.75
C LYS A 188 -6.07 -9.26 7.63
N PRO A 189 -6.46 -8.88 6.41
CA PRO A 189 -6.30 -9.55 5.12
C PRO A 189 -4.98 -9.23 4.40
N ASN A 190 -4.03 -8.60 5.07
CA ASN A 190 -2.78 -8.12 4.46
C ASN A 190 -1.77 -9.22 4.12
N ASP A 191 -2.06 -10.47 4.45
CA ASP A 191 -1.29 -11.66 4.10
C ASP A 191 -1.71 -12.26 2.74
N ALA A 192 -2.62 -11.60 2.01
CA ALA A 192 -3.04 -12.00 0.68
C ALA A 192 -2.61 -10.98 -0.38
N LEU A 193 -2.36 -11.46 -1.60
CA LEU A 193 -2.08 -10.62 -2.76
C LEU A 193 -3.32 -9.82 -3.14
N PRO A 194 -3.21 -8.52 -3.46
CA PRO A 194 -4.30 -7.74 -4.01
C PRO A 194 -4.81 -8.35 -5.31
N THR A 195 -6.12 -8.45 -5.47
CA THR A 195 -6.78 -9.06 -6.61
C THR A 195 -7.60 -8.06 -7.41
N LEU A 196 -7.77 -8.30 -8.70
CA LEU A 196 -8.70 -7.59 -9.55
C LEU A 196 -9.81 -8.54 -10.02
N PRO A 197 -11.06 -8.06 -10.12
CA PRO A 197 -12.13 -8.86 -10.70
C PRO A 197 -11.87 -9.12 -12.19
N VAL A 198 -12.27 -10.29 -12.66
CA VAL A 198 -12.11 -10.74 -14.04
C VAL A 198 -13.46 -11.14 -14.63
N GLU A 199 -13.68 -10.82 -15.90
CA GLU A 199 -14.80 -11.25 -16.69
C GLU A 199 -14.33 -11.94 -17.97
N VAL A 200 -15.12 -12.90 -18.47
CA VAL A 200 -14.94 -13.53 -19.77
C VAL A 200 -16.21 -13.30 -20.57
N ASP A 201 -16.10 -12.76 -21.77
CA ASP A 201 -17.25 -12.52 -22.63
C ASP A 201 -17.60 -13.76 -23.47
N GLU A 202 -18.69 -13.67 -24.23
CA GLU A 202 -19.20 -14.78 -25.08
C GLU A 202 -18.19 -15.26 -26.14
N LYS A 203 -17.18 -14.44 -26.47
CA LYS A 203 -16.12 -14.78 -27.41
C LYS A 203 -14.90 -15.40 -26.74
N GLY A 204 -14.91 -15.47 -25.40
CA GLY A 204 -13.78 -15.91 -24.60
C GLY A 204 -12.76 -14.81 -24.31
N ASP A 205 -13.02 -13.55 -24.70
CA ASP A 205 -12.12 -12.44 -24.42
C ASP A 205 -12.12 -12.11 -22.92
N ILE A 206 -10.93 -11.92 -22.39
CA ILE A 206 -10.72 -11.70 -20.95
C ILE A 206 -10.65 -10.22 -20.64
N TRP A 207 -11.44 -9.79 -19.68
CA TRP A 207 -11.55 -8.40 -19.25
C TRP A 207 -11.19 -8.27 -17.77
N VAL A 208 -10.36 -7.29 -17.44
CA VAL A 208 -10.10 -6.86 -16.08
C VAL A 208 -11.04 -5.72 -15.73
N LEU A 209 -11.60 -5.79 -14.53
CA LEU A 209 -12.46 -4.75 -13.96
C LEU A 209 -11.68 -3.90 -12.96
N PRO A 210 -12.14 -2.66 -12.70
CA PRO A 210 -11.58 -1.86 -11.64
C PRO A 210 -11.65 -2.59 -10.30
N PRO A 211 -10.69 -2.35 -9.40
CA PRO A 211 -10.73 -2.93 -8.06
C PRO A 211 -12.01 -2.52 -7.35
N ASP A 212 -12.56 -3.43 -6.56
CA ASP A 212 -13.60 -3.07 -5.61
C ASP A 212 -12.96 -2.23 -4.49
N THR A 213 -13.22 -0.94 -4.53
CA THR A 213 -12.73 0.01 -3.53
C THR A 213 -13.65 0.10 -2.31
N ALA A 214 -14.65 -0.79 -2.21
CA ALA A 214 -15.47 -0.86 -1.02
C ALA A 214 -14.56 -1.12 0.20
N LEU A 215 -14.58 -0.17 1.12
CA LEU A 215 -13.89 -0.30 2.39
C LEU A 215 -14.41 -1.56 3.08
N ASP A 216 -13.51 -2.41 3.56
CA ASP A 216 -13.93 -3.47 4.45
C ASP A 216 -14.58 -2.86 5.71
N LYS A 217 -15.20 -3.70 6.53
CA LYS A 217 -15.83 -3.27 7.80
C LYS A 217 -14.87 -2.53 8.75
N ASN A 218 -13.55 -2.57 8.51
CA ASN A 218 -12.52 -1.91 9.31
C ASN A 218 -12.03 -0.62 8.64
N GLY A 219 -12.54 -0.27 7.45
CA GLY A 219 -12.16 0.95 6.73
C GLY A 219 -10.78 0.88 6.06
N VAL A 220 -10.20 -0.31 5.93
CA VAL A 220 -8.86 -0.50 5.37
C VAL A 220 -8.97 -1.26 4.05
N VAL A 221 -8.99 -0.53 2.95
CA VAL A 221 -8.63 -1.10 1.64
C VAL A 221 -7.12 -1.23 1.61
N GLY A 222 -6.60 -2.39 1.25
CA GLY A 222 -5.19 -2.77 1.18
C GLY A 222 -4.22 -1.62 0.97
N LEU A 223 -3.93 -0.90 2.04
CA LEU A 223 -3.18 0.33 2.12
C LEU A 223 -1.92 0.27 1.26
N GLY A 224 -1.84 1.15 0.25
CA GLY A 224 -0.66 1.33 -0.58
C GLY A 224 -0.31 0.17 -1.51
N ARG A 225 -1.20 -0.80 -1.68
CA ARG A 225 -1.00 -1.96 -2.56
C ARG A 225 -1.78 -1.88 -3.85
N TYR A 226 -2.73 -0.97 -3.91
CA TYR A 226 -3.36 -0.58 -5.16
C TYR A 226 -2.63 0.64 -5.68
N VAL A 227 -2.30 0.64 -6.94
CA VAL A 227 -2.02 1.88 -7.62
C VAL A 227 -3.35 2.62 -7.62
N GLU A 228 -3.48 3.61 -6.74
CA GLU A 228 -4.53 4.59 -6.89
C GLU A 228 -4.30 5.28 -8.22
N LEU A 229 -5.28 5.21 -9.04
CA LEU A 229 -5.25 5.51 -10.47
C LEU A 229 -5.74 6.90 -10.71
#